data_239b8f790e84a9f87d4c980b535cc0d7
#
_entry.id   239b8f790e84a9f87d4c980b535cc0d7
#
_cell.length_a   1.000
_cell.length_b   1.000
_cell.length_c   1.000
_cell.angle_alpha   90.00
_cell.angle_beta   90.00
_cell.angle_gamma   90.00
#
_symmetry.space_group_name_H-M   'P 1'
#
loop_
_entity.id
_entity.type
_entity.pdbx_description
1 polymer ?
#
loop_
_entity_poly.entity_id
_entity_poly.type
_entity_poly.pdbx_seq_one_letter_code
_entity_poly.pdbx_strand_id
1 'polypeptide(L)'
;GARKVEGMEVEIKQVPETLSSEILDKIGATEAKKAFAHIPIAEIEDLTTADAIIFGFPTRFGSMPSQMKTFIDGTGSLWAKGALIGKIGSVFTSTSAQHGGQESTILGFYPVLLHHGMLITGLPYSFQGQGTMDEISGGSPYGASTVVGDGSRMPSENELEGARYQGWYVASLVAKLHK
;
A
#
# COMPACT_ATOMS: atom_id res chain seq x y z
N GLY A 1 5.50 10.45 -5.03
CA GLY A 1 5.11 11.52 -4.09
C GLY A 1 6.13 11.69 -2.99
N ALA A 2 6.42 10.67 -2.21
CA ALA A 2 7.32 10.78 -1.05
C ALA A 2 8.71 11.36 -1.39
N ARG A 3 9.30 10.95 -2.50
CA ARG A 3 10.60 11.47 -2.99
C ARG A 3 10.60 12.98 -3.31
N LYS A 4 9.43 13.64 -3.34
CA LYS A 4 9.34 15.11 -3.54
C LYS A 4 9.57 15.90 -2.25
N VAL A 5 9.58 15.22 -1.09
CA VAL A 5 9.86 15.87 0.19
C VAL A 5 11.37 15.80 0.45
N GLU A 6 11.96 16.95 0.69
CA GLU A 6 13.41 17.07 0.92
C GLU A 6 13.85 16.24 2.13
N GLY A 7 14.99 15.57 2.03
CA GLY A 7 15.55 14.74 3.08
C GLY A 7 14.91 13.34 3.21
N MET A 8 13.96 12.99 2.33
CA MET A 8 13.32 11.66 2.38
C MET A 8 14.04 10.66 1.47
N GLU A 9 14.48 9.57 2.05
CA GLU A 9 14.89 8.37 1.35
C GLU A 9 13.68 7.45 1.18
N VAL A 10 13.50 6.86 -0.01
CA VAL A 10 12.34 6.02 -0.31
C VAL A 10 12.78 4.73 -0.96
N GLU A 11 12.59 3.64 -0.24
CA GLU A 11 12.78 2.28 -0.73
C GLU A 11 11.43 1.67 -1.16
N ILE A 12 11.48 0.86 -2.21
CA ILE A 12 10.35 0.04 -2.66
C ILE A 12 10.78 -1.41 -2.53
N LYS A 13 9.98 -2.21 -1.85
CA LYS A 13 10.19 -3.64 -1.68
C LYS A 13 8.90 -4.40 -1.95
N GLN A 14 9.01 -5.66 -2.35
CA GLN A 14 7.86 -6.53 -2.53
C GLN A 14 7.84 -7.63 -1.46
N VAL A 15 6.66 -7.96 -0.96
CA VAL A 15 6.53 -9.10 -0.04
C VAL A 15 6.86 -10.41 -0.76
N PRO A 16 7.37 -11.43 -0.04
CA PRO A 16 7.64 -12.73 -0.63
C PRO A 16 6.41 -13.34 -1.29
N GLU A 17 6.60 -13.97 -2.45
CA GLU A 17 5.56 -14.74 -3.09
C GLU A 17 5.39 -16.09 -2.40
N THR A 18 4.15 -16.49 -2.19
CA THR A 18 3.79 -17.76 -1.53
C THR A 18 3.20 -18.80 -2.48
N LEU A 19 2.85 -18.39 -3.72
CA LEU A 19 2.34 -19.31 -4.73
C LEU A 19 3.50 -20.01 -5.46
N SER A 20 3.27 -21.27 -5.85
CA SER A 20 4.23 -21.98 -6.68
C SER A 20 4.30 -21.41 -8.11
N SER A 21 5.42 -21.63 -8.80
CA SER A 21 5.59 -21.22 -10.20
C SER A 21 4.49 -21.79 -11.10
N GLU A 22 4.07 -23.05 -10.86
CA GLU A 22 3.00 -23.68 -11.61
C GLU A 22 1.65 -22.93 -11.48
N ILE A 23 1.34 -22.45 -10.27
CA ILE A 23 0.11 -21.65 -10.03
C ILE A 23 0.25 -20.30 -10.72
N LEU A 24 1.40 -19.64 -10.59
CA LEU A 24 1.66 -18.36 -11.24
C LEU A 24 1.53 -18.43 -12.75
N ASP A 25 2.03 -19.50 -13.38
CA ASP A 25 1.88 -19.75 -14.80
C ASP A 25 0.40 -19.93 -15.19
N LYS A 26 -0.34 -20.74 -14.44
CA LYS A 26 -1.77 -20.98 -14.65
C LYS A 26 -2.61 -19.72 -14.62
N ILE A 27 -2.30 -18.78 -13.76
CA ILE A 27 -3.03 -17.51 -13.62
C ILE A 27 -2.46 -16.38 -14.47
N GLY A 28 -1.44 -16.65 -15.30
CA GLY A 28 -0.82 -15.69 -16.19
C GLY A 28 0.02 -14.61 -15.48
N ALA A 29 0.44 -14.85 -14.24
CA ALA A 29 1.16 -13.86 -13.43
C ALA A 29 2.67 -13.86 -13.63
N THR A 30 3.23 -14.90 -14.26
CA THR A 30 4.69 -15.08 -14.40
C THR A 30 5.36 -13.92 -15.13
N GLU A 31 4.79 -13.47 -16.26
CA GLU A 31 5.40 -12.36 -17.03
C GLU A 31 5.30 -11.03 -16.27
N ALA A 32 4.19 -10.77 -15.60
CA ALA A 32 4.04 -9.59 -14.75
C ALA A 32 5.08 -9.58 -13.62
N LYS A 33 5.35 -10.73 -13.01
CA LYS A 33 6.38 -10.84 -11.96
C LYS A 33 7.80 -10.60 -12.48
N LYS A 34 8.12 -11.01 -13.71
CA LYS A 34 9.43 -10.72 -14.31
C LYS A 34 9.68 -9.22 -14.44
N ALA A 35 8.65 -8.43 -14.75
CA ALA A 35 8.76 -6.97 -14.83
C ALA A 35 9.18 -6.33 -13.50
N PHE A 36 8.86 -6.95 -12.38
CA PHE A 36 9.18 -6.47 -11.02
C PHE A 36 10.36 -7.21 -10.37
N ALA A 37 11.04 -8.10 -11.08
CA ALA A 37 12.16 -8.91 -10.53
C ALA A 37 13.34 -8.05 -10.01
N HIS A 38 13.44 -6.80 -10.45
CA HIS A 38 14.46 -5.85 -10.00
C HIS A 38 14.13 -5.21 -8.64
N ILE A 39 12.90 -5.37 -8.15
CA ILE A 39 12.48 -4.84 -6.85
C ILE A 39 12.88 -5.84 -5.76
N PRO A 40 13.65 -5.45 -4.74
CA PRO A 40 14.07 -6.36 -3.69
C PRO A 40 12.91 -6.94 -2.89
N ILE A 41 13.09 -8.14 -2.39
CA ILE A 41 12.14 -8.78 -1.47
C ILE A 41 12.28 -8.13 -0.09
N ALA A 42 11.15 -7.83 0.54
CA ALA A 42 11.11 -7.28 1.87
C ALA A 42 11.44 -8.35 2.92
N GLU A 43 12.28 -7.98 3.87
CA GLU A 43 12.51 -8.70 5.10
C GLU A 43 11.70 -8.04 6.25
N ILE A 44 11.39 -8.80 7.29
CA ILE A 44 10.59 -8.28 8.42
C ILE A 44 11.34 -7.16 9.13
N GLU A 45 12.65 -7.26 9.22
CA GLU A 45 13.54 -6.28 9.83
C GLU A 45 13.53 -4.92 9.11
N ASP A 46 13.24 -4.88 7.82
CA ASP A 46 13.12 -3.62 7.06
C ASP A 46 12.08 -2.67 7.65
N LEU A 47 11.01 -3.22 8.24
CA LEU A 47 9.97 -2.42 8.88
C LEU A 47 10.52 -1.62 10.07
N THR A 48 11.60 -2.06 10.69
CA THR A 48 12.18 -1.39 11.87
C THR A 48 13.00 -0.15 11.52
N THR A 49 13.55 -0.10 10.32
CA THR A 49 14.43 1.01 9.86
C THR A 49 13.65 2.17 9.26
N ALA A 50 12.43 1.93 8.77
CA ALA A 50 11.58 2.97 8.18
C ALA A 50 10.87 3.81 9.24
N ASP A 51 10.75 5.12 9.04
CA ASP A 51 9.93 6.03 9.86
C ASP A 51 8.45 5.98 9.47
N ALA A 52 8.18 5.63 8.21
CA ALA A 52 6.84 5.41 7.69
C ALA A 52 6.81 4.22 6.73
N ILE A 53 5.69 3.52 6.68
CA ILE A 53 5.49 2.38 5.79
C ILE A 53 4.16 2.56 5.05
N ILE A 54 4.22 2.51 3.73
CA ILE A 54 3.04 2.51 2.87
C ILE A 54 2.85 1.10 2.33
N PHE A 55 1.83 0.41 2.80
CA PHE A 55 1.49 -0.94 2.37
C PHE A 55 0.61 -0.89 1.12
N GLY A 56 1.03 -1.58 0.06
CA GLY A 56 0.28 -1.66 -1.19
C GLY A 56 -0.03 -3.10 -1.57
N PHE A 57 -1.29 -3.40 -1.85
CA PHE A 57 -1.72 -4.74 -2.26
C PHE A 57 -3.07 -4.71 -2.96
N PRO A 58 -3.34 -5.66 -3.89
CA PRO A 58 -4.67 -5.78 -4.49
C PRO A 58 -5.66 -6.37 -3.50
N THR A 59 -6.94 -6.07 -3.66
CA THR A 59 -8.00 -6.72 -2.88
C THR A 59 -8.05 -8.22 -3.18
N ARG A 60 -8.35 -8.99 -2.16
CA ARG A 60 -8.83 -10.36 -2.25
C ARG A 60 -10.08 -10.48 -1.36
N PHE A 61 -11.25 -10.51 -2.02
CA PHE A 61 -12.54 -10.61 -1.32
C PHE A 61 -12.75 -9.52 -0.26
N GLY A 62 -12.36 -8.27 -0.58
CA GLY A 62 -12.47 -7.13 0.35
C GLY A 62 -11.41 -7.08 1.45
N SER A 63 -10.32 -7.86 1.33
CA SER A 63 -9.24 -7.97 2.31
C SER A 63 -7.87 -8.02 1.62
N MET A 64 -6.79 -8.05 2.42
CA MET A 64 -5.43 -8.24 1.93
C MET A 64 -5.22 -9.65 1.34
N PRO A 65 -4.30 -9.83 0.39
CA PRO A 65 -3.93 -11.14 -0.13
C PRO A 65 -3.10 -11.95 0.87
N SER A 66 -3.08 -13.28 0.69
CA SER A 66 -2.36 -14.20 1.58
C SER A 66 -0.86 -13.89 1.70
N GLN A 67 -0.23 -13.41 0.64
CA GLN A 67 1.19 -12.99 0.64
C GLN A 67 1.44 -11.89 1.69
N MET A 68 0.60 -10.84 1.67
CA MET A 68 0.69 -9.76 2.66
C MET A 68 0.36 -10.27 4.05
N LYS A 69 -0.67 -11.11 4.19
CA LYS A 69 -1.04 -11.68 5.49
C LYS A 69 0.08 -12.53 6.07
N THR A 70 0.72 -13.39 5.27
CA THR A 70 1.86 -14.21 5.69
C THR A 70 3.03 -13.34 6.16
N PHE A 71 3.33 -12.26 5.43
CA PHE A 71 4.38 -11.31 5.80
C PHE A 71 4.07 -10.66 7.16
N ILE A 72 2.84 -10.17 7.33
CA ILE A 72 2.40 -9.55 8.60
C ILE A 72 2.39 -10.56 9.75
N ASP A 73 1.97 -11.79 9.54
CA ASP A 73 1.99 -12.82 10.59
C ASP A 73 3.41 -13.13 11.08
N GLY A 74 4.42 -12.92 10.22
CA GLY A 74 5.83 -13.03 10.59
C GLY A 74 6.32 -11.92 11.53
N THR A 75 5.59 -10.81 11.70
CA THR A 75 6.03 -9.65 12.50
C THR A 75 5.83 -9.79 14.01
N GLY A 76 5.44 -10.95 14.50
CA GLY A 76 5.15 -11.18 15.92
C GLY A 76 6.27 -10.76 16.87
N SER A 77 7.53 -10.98 16.50
CA SER A 77 8.70 -10.56 17.28
C SER A 77 8.85 -9.03 17.34
N LEU A 78 8.52 -8.33 16.27
CA LEU A 78 8.53 -6.86 16.23
C LEU A 78 7.42 -6.28 17.10
N TRP A 79 6.23 -6.88 17.01
CA TRP A 79 5.10 -6.51 17.86
C TRP A 79 5.44 -6.65 19.35
N ALA A 80 6.01 -7.78 19.76
CA ALA A 80 6.40 -8.03 21.15
C ALA A 80 7.43 -7.00 21.68
N LYS A 81 8.26 -6.44 20.80
CA LYS A 81 9.26 -5.40 21.13
C LYS A 81 8.72 -3.98 20.99
N GLY A 82 7.49 -3.80 20.51
CA GLY A 82 6.94 -2.48 20.22
C GLY A 82 7.70 -1.73 19.10
N ALA A 83 8.35 -2.45 18.18
CA ALA A 83 9.30 -1.90 17.23
C ALA A 83 8.69 -0.93 16.19
N LEU A 84 7.37 -0.98 16.00
CA LEU A 84 6.67 -0.11 15.05
C LEU A 84 5.83 0.97 15.75
N ILE A 85 5.86 1.07 17.09
CA ILE A 85 5.11 2.09 17.82
C ILE A 85 5.54 3.49 17.39
N GLY A 86 4.56 4.33 17.03
CA GLY A 86 4.77 5.72 16.63
C GLY A 86 5.19 5.92 15.17
N LYS A 87 5.53 4.86 14.42
CA LYS A 87 5.78 4.96 12.98
C LYS A 87 4.47 5.23 12.23
N ILE A 88 4.56 5.91 11.08
CA ILE A 88 3.38 6.17 10.25
C ILE A 88 3.07 4.94 9.39
N GLY A 89 1.81 4.51 9.42
CA GLY A 89 1.26 3.47 8.55
C GLY A 89 0.24 4.02 7.57
N SER A 90 0.36 3.66 6.31
CA SER A 90 -0.58 4.06 5.26
C SER A 90 -0.85 2.88 4.31
N VAL A 91 -1.98 2.90 3.61
CA VAL A 91 -2.39 1.78 2.75
C VAL A 91 -2.90 2.29 1.43
N PHE A 92 -2.61 1.58 0.33
CA PHE A 92 -3.27 1.75 -0.96
C PHE A 92 -3.63 0.40 -1.57
N THR A 93 -4.60 0.37 -2.47
CA THR A 93 -5.10 -0.90 -3.02
C THR A 93 -5.51 -0.79 -4.49
N SER A 94 -5.80 -1.93 -5.10
CA SER A 94 -6.47 -2.04 -6.40
C SER A 94 -7.61 -3.05 -6.34
N THR A 95 -8.63 -2.81 -7.18
CA THR A 95 -9.79 -3.71 -7.34
C THR A 95 -10.13 -3.90 -8.80
N SER A 96 -10.78 -5.02 -9.16
CA SER A 96 -11.29 -5.20 -10.53
C SER A 96 -12.47 -4.30 -10.82
N ALA A 97 -13.38 -4.11 -9.85
CA ALA A 97 -14.62 -3.37 -10.04
C ALA A 97 -14.62 -2.08 -9.22
N GLN A 98 -15.37 -1.09 -9.66
CA GLN A 98 -15.54 0.20 -8.98
C GLN A 98 -16.03 0.04 -7.53
N HIS A 99 -16.93 -0.90 -7.29
CA HIS A 99 -17.44 -1.25 -5.96
C HIS A 99 -16.83 -2.55 -5.42
N GLY A 100 -15.60 -2.86 -5.82
CA GLY A 100 -14.91 -4.12 -5.52
C GLY A 100 -14.27 -4.23 -4.15
N GLY A 101 -14.62 -3.33 -3.21
CA GLY A 101 -14.10 -3.37 -1.84
C GLY A 101 -12.80 -2.60 -1.63
N GLN A 102 -12.59 -1.48 -2.32
CA GLN A 102 -11.43 -0.61 -2.13
C GLN A 102 -11.32 -0.16 -0.66
N GLU A 103 -12.40 0.41 -0.12
CA GLU A 103 -12.44 0.91 1.25
C GLU A 103 -12.34 -0.23 2.27
N SER A 104 -13.12 -1.31 2.09
CA SER A 104 -13.09 -2.45 3.01
C SER A 104 -11.71 -3.10 3.10
N THR A 105 -10.98 -3.16 1.98
CA THR A 105 -9.61 -3.70 1.92
C THR A 105 -8.66 -2.83 2.74
N ILE A 106 -8.72 -1.52 2.59
CA ILE A 106 -7.87 -0.57 3.32
C ILE A 106 -8.25 -0.58 4.81
N LEU A 107 -9.54 -0.40 5.12
CA LEU A 107 -10.05 -0.38 6.50
C LEU A 107 -9.78 -1.69 7.22
N GLY A 108 -9.87 -2.83 6.52
CA GLY A 108 -9.56 -4.15 7.08
C GLY A 108 -8.08 -4.32 7.45
N PHE A 109 -7.18 -3.51 6.90
CA PHE A 109 -5.76 -3.51 7.27
C PHE A 109 -5.45 -2.57 8.45
N TYR A 110 -6.25 -1.55 8.69
CA TYR A 110 -6.02 -0.59 9.78
C TYR A 110 -5.90 -1.23 11.17
N PRO A 111 -6.68 -2.27 11.53
CA PRO A 111 -6.46 -2.98 12.79
C PRO A 111 -5.05 -3.53 12.93
N VAL A 112 -4.41 -4.00 11.85
CA VAL A 112 -3.02 -4.47 11.87
C VAL A 112 -2.08 -3.32 12.28
N LEU A 113 -2.24 -2.14 11.68
CA LEU A 113 -1.44 -0.96 12.00
C LEU A 113 -1.62 -0.54 13.46
N LEU A 114 -2.86 -0.53 13.95
CA LEU A 114 -3.19 -0.19 15.34
C LEU A 114 -2.60 -1.19 16.34
N HIS A 115 -2.65 -2.50 16.03
CA HIS A 115 -2.02 -3.51 16.86
C HIS A 115 -0.51 -3.35 16.96
N HIS A 116 0.13 -2.82 15.92
CA HIS A 116 1.55 -2.44 15.94
C HIS A 116 1.83 -1.07 16.56
N GLY A 117 0.81 -0.33 17.00
CA GLY A 117 0.94 1.00 17.60
C GLY A 117 1.33 2.10 16.59
N MET A 118 1.07 1.86 15.31
CA MET A 118 1.38 2.80 14.23
C MET A 118 0.35 3.95 14.18
N LEU A 119 0.79 5.11 13.70
CA LEU A 119 -0.05 6.26 13.40
C LEU A 119 -0.63 6.10 12.00
N ILE A 120 -1.95 5.94 11.88
CA ILE A 120 -2.61 5.73 10.59
C ILE A 120 -2.78 7.05 9.86
N THR A 121 -2.45 7.07 8.56
CA THR A 121 -2.78 8.16 7.65
C THR A 121 -3.25 7.64 6.30
N GLY A 122 -4.25 8.29 5.73
CA GLY A 122 -4.82 7.97 4.43
C GLY A 122 -4.54 9.07 3.39
N LEU A 123 -5.51 9.30 2.50
CA LEU A 123 -5.51 10.33 1.47
C LEU A 123 -6.47 11.45 1.87
N PRO A 124 -6.00 12.58 2.43
CA PRO A 124 -6.89 13.62 2.94
C PRO A 124 -7.61 14.37 1.81
N TYR A 125 -8.78 14.94 2.10
CA TYR A 125 -9.58 15.73 1.14
C TYR A 125 -8.91 17.03 0.66
N SER A 126 -7.73 17.37 1.17
CA SER A 126 -6.87 18.39 0.55
C SER A 126 -6.37 17.97 -0.86
N PHE A 127 -6.42 16.69 -1.19
CA PHE A 127 -6.36 16.21 -2.57
C PHE A 127 -7.74 16.37 -3.22
N GLN A 128 -7.89 17.36 -4.08
CA GLN A 128 -9.18 17.72 -4.69
C GLN A 128 -9.71 16.66 -5.67
N GLY A 129 -8.84 15.82 -6.22
CA GLY A 129 -9.21 14.75 -7.15
C GLY A 129 -10.15 13.68 -6.56
N GLN A 130 -10.32 13.63 -5.23
CA GLN A 130 -11.33 12.75 -4.61
C GLN A 130 -12.78 13.14 -4.95
N GLY A 131 -13.00 14.39 -5.34
CA GLY A 131 -14.32 14.89 -5.74
C GLY A 131 -14.63 14.71 -7.23
N THR A 132 -13.75 14.07 -8.01
CA THR A 132 -13.98 13.88 -9.45
C THR A 132 -15.20 13.00 -9.73
N MET A 133 -16.00 13.41 -10.72
CA MET A 133 -17.21 12.69 -11.15
C MET A 133 -17.21 12.41 -12.65
N ASP A 134 -16.17 12.85 -13.37
CA ASP A 134 -16.09 12.83 -14.82
C ASP A 134 -15.52 11.51 -15.37
N GLU A 135 -14.98 10.67 -14.50
CA GLU A 135 -14.40 9.38 -14.85
C GLU A 135 -14.62 8.33 -13.75
N ILE A 136 -14.44 7.06 -14.12
CA ILE A 136 -14.28 5.99 -13.12
C ILE A 136 -12.92 6.17 -12.46
N SER A 137 -12.91 6.49 -11.18
CA SER A 137 -11.69 6.73 -10.41
C SER A 137 -11.77 6.04 -9.06
N GLY A 138 -10.65 5.48 -8.64
CA GLY A 138 -10.45 5.03 -7.27
C GLY A 138 -10.06 6.20 -6.35
N GLY A 139 -9.80 5.86 -5.10
CA GLY A 139 -9.42 6.81 -4.06
C GLY A 139 -10.52 7.03 -3.03
N SER A 140 -10.10 7.20 -1.82
CA SER A 140 -10.97 7.49 -0.68
C SER A 140 -10.14 8.17 0.42
N PRO A 141 -10.75 8.79 1.45
CA PRO A 141 -9.99 9.35 2.56
C PRO A 141 -9.17 8.31 3.33
N TYR A 142 -9.49 7.03 3.17
CA TYR A 142 -8.73 5.94 3.80
C TYR A 142 -7.42 5.65 3.05
N GLY A 143 -7.35 5.86 1.75
CA GLY A 143 -6.14 5.68 0.95
C GLY A 143 -6.41 5.70 -0.54
N ALA A 144 -5.34 5.87 -1.31
CA ALA A 144 -5.38 5.80 -2.76
C ALA A 144 -5.78 4.39 -3.23
N SER A 145 -6.48 4.33 -4.34
CA SER A 145 -6.83 3.07 -4.97
C SER A 145 -7.02 3.22 -6.47
N THR A 146 -7.00 2.11 -7.19
CA THR A 146 -7.28 2.07 -8.63
C THR A 146 -8.24 0.95 -8.97
N VAL A 147 -9.04 1.17 -10.03
CA VAL A 147 -9.91 0.16 -10.62
C VAL A 147 -9.21 -0.39 -11.86
N VAL A 148 -8.93 -1.68 -11.91
CA VAL A 148 -8.14 -2.29 -12.99
C VAL A 148 -8.97 -3.09 -14.02
N GLY A 149 -10.28 -3.24 -13.80
CA GLY A 149 -11.13 -4.04 -14.68
C GLY A 149 -10.70 -5.50 -14.75
N ASP A 150 -10.52 -5.99 -15.96
CA ASP A 150 -9.96 -7.32 -16.27
C ASP A 150 -8.41 -7.36 -16.20
N GLY A 151 -7.77 -6.27 -15.77
CA GLY A 151 -6.33 -6.11 -15.74
C GLY A 151 -5.76 -5.28 -16.90
N SER A 152 -6.57 -4.91 -17.88
CA SER A 152 -6.14 -4.09 -19.02
C SER A 152 -6.17 -2.59 -18.74
N ARG A 153 -6.98 -2.14 -17.78
CA ARG A 153 -7.06 -0.73 -17.41
C ARG A 153 -5.86 -0.33 -16.57
N MET A 154 -5.08 0.60 -17.09
CA MET A 154 -4.03 1.27 -16.30
C MET A 154 -4.67 2.30 -15.35
N PRO A 155 -4.00 2.62 -14.23
CA PRO A 155 -4.47 3.70 -13.35
C PRO A 155 -4.65 5.01 -14.14
N SER A 156 -5.75 5.71 -13.89
CA SER A 156 -5.97 7.04 -14.48
C SER A 156 -5.00 8.07 -13.90
N GLU A 157 -4.88 9.23 -14.56
CA GLU A 157 -4.01 10.29 -14.02
C GLU A 157 -4.52 10.78 -12.65
N ASN A 158 -5.83 10.86 -12.43
CA ASN A 158 -6.40 11.19 -11.13
C ASN A 158 -6.01 10.19 -10.04
N GLU A 159 -6.07 8.89 -10.35
CA GLU A 159 -5.65 7.83 -9.41
C GLU A 159 -4.15 7.90 -9.11
N LEU A 160 -3.31 8.18 -10.13
CA LEU A 160 -1.88 8.35 -9.97
C LEU A 160 -1.54 9.60 -9.14
N GLU A 161 -2.22 10.72 -9.38
CA GLU A 161 -2.04 11.95 -8.59
C GLU A 161 -2.50 11.75 -7.14
N GLY A 162 -3.57 11.00 -6.89
CA GLY A 162 -3.99 10.62 -5.55
C GLY A 162 -2.92 9.81 -4.81
N ALA A 163 -2.35 8.81 -5.48
CA ALA A 163 -1.26 8.01 -4.92
C ALA A 163 0.03 8.85 -4.70
N ARG A 164 0.36 9.75 -5.62
CA ARG A 164 1.48 10.70 -5.45
C ARG A 164 1.24 11.63 -4.26
N TYR A 165 0.03 12.12 -4.12
CA TYR A 165 -0.35 13.00 -3.02
C TYR A 165 -0.27 12.28 -1.66
N GLN A 166 -0.78 11.06 -1.57
CA GLN A 166 -0.67 10.25 -0.36
C GLN A 166 0.79 10.03 0.04
N GLY A 167 1.65 9.65 -0.91
CA GLY A 167 3.08 9.47 -0.65
C GLY A 167 3.76 10.76 -0.18
N TRP A 168 3.45 11.90 -0.80
CA TRP A 168 3.94 13.20 -0.37
C TRP A 168 3.44 13.57 1.03
N TYR A 169 2.17 13.30 1.31
CA TYR A 169 1.57 13.62 2.61
C TYR A 169 2.18 12.80 3.74
N VAL A 170 2.35 11.48 3.55
CA VAL A 170 3.05 10.59 4.50
C VAL A 170 4.44 11.12 4.80
N ALA A 171 5.25 11.40 3.77
CA ALA A 171 6.62 11.91 3.95
C ALA A 171 6.64 13.29 4.63
N SER A 172 5.67 14.17 4.33
CA SER A 172 5.54 15.46 4.98
C SER A 172 5.22 15.35 6.47
N LEU A 173 4.49 14.32 6.88
CA LEU A 173 4.23 14.02 8.29
C LEU A 173 5.49 13.49 8.98
N VAL A 174 6.26 12.60 8.34
CA VAL A 174 7.58 12.17 8.84
C VAL A 174 8.48 13.38 9.09
N ALA A 175 8.60 14.26 8.10
CA ALA A 175 9.43 15.48 8.25
C ALA A 175 8.98 16.39 9.40
N LYS A 176 7.69 16.38 9.77
CA LYS A 176 7.17 17.16 10.91
C LYS A 176 7.43 16.50 12.26
N LEU A 177 7.39 15.18 12.32
CA LEU A 177 7.58 14.42 13.57
C LEU A 177 9.06 14.34 13.98
N HIS A 178 9.98 14.46 13.02
CA HIS A 178 11.43 14.36 13.25
C HIS A 178 12.15 15.71 13.19
N LYS A 179 11.42 16.82 13.38
CA LYS A 179 12.00 18.17 13.51
C LYS A 179 12.53 18.48 14.89
#